data_8df16aae1791e7cbf9a53e3975794ad2
#
_entry.id   8df16aae1791e7cbf9a53e3975794ad2
#
_cell.length_a   1.000
_cell.length_b   1.000
_cell.length_c   1.000
_cell.angle_alpha   90.00
_cell.angle_beta   90.00
_cell.angle_gamma   90.00
#
_symmetry.space_group_name_H-M   'P 1'
#
loop_
_entity.id
_entity.type
_entity.pdbx_description
1 polymer ?
#
loop_
_entity_poly.entity_id
_entity_poly.type
_entity_poly.pdbx_seq_one_letter_code
_entity_poly.pdbx_strand_id
1 'polypeptide(L)'
;MEISHARELVDAAYRDEGLLALYAKGDELSRSQTKHDVNHAFQVRGVAVKLTQEYLLRFPGGLTEWETDVVIPLAAFLHDIGRAIDVDNHAQAGARVMNKYLREKGFSPELVRRICKIIACHRSSVVLNRDFDDKCWAIVVIADKCVGDEDRVRPWQATKLRALRFFGLCRWWTGSPHDRVNFAIKEPELVVDGQDRPNSPDPGAIILKLRIDDKVCQPSHIYQLYSDRFHACGRAAQYLGFLFRLEFNGERYMYSKEKQTWVPVRSIKVVSL
;
A
#
# COMPACT_ATOMS: atom_id res chain seq x y z
N MET A 1 -17.15 19.91 -14.42
CA MET A 1 -16.88 18.61 -15.09
C MET A 1 -17.89 17.61 -14.57
N GLU A 2 -18.55 16.89 -15.45
CA GLU A 2 -19.44 15.78 -15.10
C GLU A 2 -18.62 14.55 -14.69
N ILE A 3 -19.14 13.72 -13.79
CA ILE A 3 -18.41 12.55 -13.26
C ILE A 3 -18.12 11.51 -14.34
N SER A 4 -19.02 11.33 -15.31
CA SER A 4 -18.80 10.44 -16.46
C SER A 4 -17.54 10.80 -17.22
N HIS A 5 -17.37 12.09 -17.53
CA HIS A 5 -16.17 12.58 -18.20
C HIS A 5 -14.93 12.46 -17.32
N ALA A 6 -15.05 12.67 -16.02
CA ALA A 6 -13.93 12.45 -15.09
C ALA A 6 -13.45 10.99 -15.06
N ARG A 7 -14.38 10.01 -15.12
CA ARG A 7 -14.04 8.57 -15.25
C ARG A 7 -13.27 8.28 -16.54
N GLU A 8 -13.70 8.86 -17.66
CA GLU A 8 -12.97 8.72 -18.95
C GLU A 8 -11.54 9.26 -18.83
N LEU A 9 -11.32 10.39 -18.15
CA LEU A 9 -9.99 10.94 -17.91
C LEU A 9 -9.15 10.06 -16.97
N VAL A 10 -9.77 9.42 -15.97
CA VAL A 10 -9.10 8.43 -15.11
C VAL A 10 -8.62 7.24 -15.94
N ASP A 11 -9.47 6.69 -16.79
CA ASP A 11 -9.13 5.57 -17.67
C ASP A 11 -8.08 5.97 -18.73
N ALA A 12 -8.14 7.20 -19.22
CA ALA A 12 -7.13 7.74 -20.14
C ALA A 12 -5.75 7.88 -19.45
N ALA A 13 -5.70 8.29 -18.17
CA ALA A 13 -4.46 8.40 -17.43
C ALA A 13 -3.71 7.07 -17.32
N TYR A 14 -4.40 5.94 -17.23
CA TYR A 14 -3.78 4.61 -17.16
C TYR A 14 -3.10 4.17 -18.46
N ARG A 15 -3.42 4.84 -19.57
CA ARG A 15 -2.88 4.58 -20.90
C ARG A 15 -2.04 5.75 -21.42
N ASP A 16 -1.87 6.80 -20.62
CA ASP A 16 -1.11 7.99 -21.00
C ASP A 16 0.38 7.63 -21.12
N GLU A 17 0.90 7.65 -22.36
CA GLU A 17 2.29 7.26 -22.66
C GLU A 17 3.31 8.09 -21.89
N GLY A 18 3.00 9.37 -21.62
CA GLY A 18 3.86 10.24 -20.83
C GLY A 18 3.97 9.79 -19.38
N LEU A 19 2.85 9.39 -18.75
CA LEU A 19 2.86 8.83 -17.39
C LEU A 19 3.56 7.47 -17.33
N LEU A 20 3.32 6.59 -18.31
CA LEU A 20 3.98 5.29 -18.41
C LEU A 20 5.50 5.45 -18.56
N ALA A 21 5.95 6.40 -19.41
CA ALA A 21 7.36 6.73 -19.57
C ALA A 21 7.99 7.28 -18.28
N LEU A 22 7.25 8.07 -17.47
CA LEU A 22 7.73 8.52 -16.17
C LEU A 22 7.92 7.33 -15.19
N TYR A 23 7.01 6.34 -15.16
CA TYR A 23 7.21 5.13 -14.35
C TYR A 23 8.45 4.34 -14.77
N ALA A 24 8.64 4.13 -16.07
CA ALA A 24 9.82 3.44 -16.59
C ALA A 24 11.12 4.17 -16.20
N LYS A 25 11.16 5.49 -16.34
CA LYS A 25 12.29 6.33 -15.93
C LYS A 25 12.52 6.27 -14.41
N GLY A 26 11.47 6.36 -13.59
CA GLY A 26 11.54 6.29 -12.13
C GLY A 26 12.10 4.95 -11.64
N ASP A 27 11.68 3.85 -12.25
CA ASP A 27 12.20 2.52 -11.94
C ASP A 27 13.68 2.38 -12.33
N GLU A 28 14.07 2.97 -13.47
CA GLU A 28 15.46 3.00 -13.90
C GLU A 28 16.36 3.78 -12.92
N LEU A 29 15.95 4.96 -12.49
CA LEU A 29 16.67 5.76 -11.50
C LEU A 29 16.75 5.08 -10.12
N SER A 30 15.79 4.21 -9.81
CA SER A 30 15.70 3.44 -8.56
C SER A 30 16.34 2.05 -8.65
N ARG A 31 17.25 1.78 -9.58
CA ARG A 31 17.82 0.42 -9.82
C ARG A 31 18.47 -0.25 -8.61
N SER A 32 18.96 0.52 -7.66
CA SER A 32 19.52 -0.01 -6.39
C SER A 32 18.44 -0.45 -5.38
N GLN A 33 17.18 -0.12 -5.63
CA GLN A 33 16.03 -0.44 -4.80
C GLN A 33 15.16 -1.52 -5.46
N THR A 34 14.16 -2.02 -4.73
CA THR A 34 13.10 -2.85 -5.29
C THR A 34 12.37 -2.12 -6.40
N LYS A 35 11.74 -2.86 -7.33
CA LYS A 35 11.02 -2.26 -8.45
C LYS A 35 9.91 -1.31 -7.95
N HIS A 36 9.80 -0.18 -8.63
CA HIS A 36 8.74 0.80 -8.47
C HIS A 36 8.21 1.20 -9.86
N ASP A 37 7.94 0.17 -10.67
CA ASP A 37 7.43 0.30 -12.02
C ASP A 37 5.91 0.54 -12.05
N VAL A 38 5.36 0.65 -13.25
CA VAL A 38 3.93 0.84 -13.46
C VAL A 38 3.09 -0.33 -12.92
N ASN A 39 3.63 -1.56 -12.88
CA ASN A 39 2.91 -2.71 -12.34
C ASN A 39 2.63 -2.54 -10.85
N HIS A 40 3.61 -2.01 -10.09
CA HIS A 40 3.38 -1.63 -8.70
C HIS A 40 2.24 -0.60 -8.57
N ALA A 41 2.23 0.43 -9.41
CA ALA A 41 1.16 1.43 -9.38
C ALA A 41 -0.23 0.83 -9.65
N PHE A 42 -0.33 -0.11 -10.60
CA PHE A 42 -1.58 -0.83 -10.88
C PHE A 42 -1.98 -1.75 -9.71
N GLN A 43 -1.04 -2.43 -9.07
CA GLN A 43 -1.31 -3.25 -7.90
C GLN A 43 -1.85 -2.39 -6.75
N VAL A 44 -1.22 -1.26 -6.45
CA VAL A 44 -1.68 -0.32 -5.40
C VAL A 44 -3.08 0.21 -5.72
N ARG A 45 -3.33 0.60 -6.98
CA ARG A 45 -4.67 1.01 -7.42
C ARG A 45 -5.70 -0.11 -7.22
N GLY A 46 -5.38 -1.33 -7.63
CA GLY A 46 -6.28 -2.49 -7.49
C GLY A 46 -6.64 -2.75 -6.02
N VAL A 47 -5.66 -2.72 -5.13
CA VAL A 47 -5.88 -2.87 -3.67
C VAL A 47 -6.68 -1.70 -3.11
N ALA A 48 -6.42 -0.46 -3.54
CA ALA A 48 -7.16 0.72 -3.08
C ALA A 48 -8.63 0.65 -3.49
N VAL A 49 -8.94 0.25 -4.73
CA VAL A 49 -10.32 0.09 -5.22
C VAL A 49 -11.03 -1.04 -4.45
N LYS A 50 -10.39 -2.19 -4.26
CA LYS A 50 -10.96 -3.29 -3.46
C LYS A 50 -11.25 -2.83 -2.03
N LEU A 51 -10.29 -2.19 -1.36
CA LEU A 51 -10.48 -1.68 0.00
C LEU A 51 -11.60 -0.65 0.08
N THR A 52 -11.76 0.19 -0.94
CA THR A 52 -12.88 1.15 -1.04
C THR A 52 -14.23 0.43 -1.07
N GLN A 53 -14.36 -0.62 -1.86
CA GLN A 53 -15.59 -1.42 -1.93
C GLN A 53 -15.92 -2.07 -0.57
N GLU A 54 -14.94 -2.69 0.06
CA GLU A 54 -15.09 -3.30 1.39
C GLU A 54 -15.43 -2.26 2.47
N TYR A 55 -14.83 -1.06 2.39
CA TYR A 55 -15.15 0.07 3.27
C TYR A 55 -16.61 0.51 3.13
N LEU A 56 -17.12 0.61 1.89
CA LEU A 56 -18.50 1.01 1.62
C LEU A 56 -19.54 -0.03 2.04
N LEU A 57 -19.21 -1.33 2.00
CA LEU A 57 -20.05 -2.38 2.58
C LEU A 57 -20.22 -2.17 4.09
N ARG A 58 -19.15 -1.76 4.77
CA ARG A 58 -19.15 -1.48 6.21
C ARG A 58 -19.79 -0.15 6.55
N PHE A 59 -19.53 0.89 5.76
CA PHE A 59 -19.99 2.26 5.96
C PHE A 59 -20.70 2.79 4.71
N PRO A 60 -21.95 2.37 4.45
CA PRO A 60 -22.73 2.85 3.30
C PRO A 60 -22.79 4.38 3.27
N GLY A 61 -22.48 4.98 2.12
CA GLY A 61 -22.41 6.43 1.97
C GLY A 61 -21.19 7.11 2.64
N GLY A 62 -20.25 6.34 3.17
CA GLY A 62 -19.05 6.86 3.82
C GLY A 62 -18.04 7.54 2.88
N LEU A 63 -18.21 7.37 1.56
CA LEU A 63 -17.46 8.01 0.48
C LEU A 63 -18.44 8.43 -0.62
N THR A 64 -18.11 9.52 -1.31
CA THR A 64 -18.84 10.00 -2.49
C THR A 64 -18.37 9.26 -3.75
N GLU A 65 -19.17 9.32 -4.80
CA GLU A 65 -18.83 8.77 -6.12
C GLU A 65 -17.55 9.39 -6.71
N TRP A 66 -17.28 10.68 -6.49
CA TRP A 66 -16.05 11.34 -6.85
C TRP A 66 -14.82 10.75 -6.12
N GLU A 67 -14.98 10.40 -4.86
CA GLU A 67 -13.91 9.80 -4.06
C GLU A 67 -13.60 8.39 -4.53
N THR A 68 -14.63 7.59 -4.80
CA THR A 68 -14.47 6.18 -5.21
C THR A 68 -13.93 6.04 -6.62
N ASP A 69 -14.39 6.85 -7.56
CA ASP A 69 -14.16 6.64 -8.98
C ASP A 69 -13.06 7.54 -9.56
N VAL A 70 -12.71 8.61 -8.85
CA VAL A 70 -11.73 9.58 -9.35
C VAL A 70 -10.56 9.74 -8.38
N VAL A 71 -10.83 10.18 -7.13
CA VAL A 71 -9.74 10.58 -6.21
C VAL A 71 -8.88 9.40 -5.81
N ILE A 72 -9.49 8.32 -5.29
CA ILE A 72 -8.75 7.14 -4.81
C ILE A 72 -8.00 6.46 -5.96
N PRO A 73 -8.63 6.11 -7.11
CA PRO A 73 -7.94 5.42 -8.19
C PRO A 73 -6.78 6.24 -8.78
N LEU A 74 -6.96 7.56 -9.00
CA LEU A 74 -5.89 8.41 -9.52
C LEU A 74 -4.76 8.58 -8.51
N ALA A 75 -5.07 8.91 -7.25
CA ALA A 75 -4.04 9.11 -6.23
C ALA A 75 -3.23 7.81 -6.01
N ALA A 76 -3.90 6.65 -5.98
CA ALA A 76 -3.25 5.36 -5.86
C ALA A 76 -2.35 5.03 -7.06
N PHE A 77 -2.82 5.31 -8.30
CA PHE A 77 -2.01 5.10 -9.49
C PHE A 77 -0.83 6.06 -9.57
N LEU A 78 -0.97 7.32 -9.16
CA LEU A 78 0.02 8.38 -9.35
C LEU A 78 0.99 8.58 -8.17
N HIS A 79 0.85 7.83 -7.07
CA HIS A 79 1.57 8.10 -5.81
C HIS A 79 3.10 8.13 -5.95
N ASP A 80 3.67 7.26 -6.76
CA ASP A 80 5.12 7.09 -6.93
C ASP A 80 5.70 7.75 -8.21
N ILE A 81 4.86 8.43 -9.01
CA ILE A 81 5.26 9.01 -10.32
C ILE A 81 6.46 9.96 -10.22
N GLY A 82 6.64 10.60 -9.08
CA GLY A 82 7.73 11.55 -8.86
C GLY A 82 9.13 10.95 -8.78
N ARG A 83 9.26 9.62 -8.72
CA ARG A 83 10.55 8.91 -8.77
C ARG A 83 11.34 9.20 -10.05
N ALA A 84 10.64 9.54 -11.14
CA ALA A 84 11.26 9.98 -12.39
C ALA A 84 12.03 11.30 -12.28
N ILE A 85 11.87 12.04 -11.17
CA ILE A 85 12.42 13.38 -10.96
C ILE A 85 13.36 13.40 -9.76
N ASP A 86 12.90 12.84 -8.63
CA ASP A 86 13.66 12.80 -7.38
C ASP A 86 13.24 11.53 -6.61
N VAL A 87 14.13 10.55 -6.55
CA VAL A 87 13.85 9.26 -5.91
C VAL A 87 13.62 9.43 -4.40
N ASP A 88 14.36 10.30 -3.75
CA ASP A 88 14.31 10.48 -2.30
C ASP A 88 13.10 11.32 -1.87
N ASN A 89 12.77 12.36 -2.65
CA ASN A 89 11.63 13.25 -2.40
C ASN A 89 10.48 13.05 -3.40
N HIS A 90 10.33 11.82 -3.93
CA HIS A 90 9.38 11.50 -4.97
C HIS A 90 7.93 11.92 -4.67
N ALA A 91 7.50 11.85 -3.42
CA ALA A 91 6.16 12.25 -3.03
C ALA A 91 5.89 13.72 -3.35
N GLN A 92 6.82 14.62 -2.98
CA GLN A 92 6.70 16.04 -3.25
C GLN A 92 6.92 16.36 -4.75
N ALA A 93 7.88 15.69 -5.38
CA ALA A 93 8.13 15.84 -6.81
C ALA A 93 6.91 15.38 -7.64
N GLY A 94 6.32 14.25 -7.29
CA GLY A 94 5.11 13.73 -7.93
C GLY A 94 3.92 14.67 -7.81
N ALA A 95 3.66 15.18 -6.59
CA ALA A 95 2.59 16.15 -6.37
C ALA A 95 2.74 17.41 -7.23
N ARG A 96 3.97 17.93 -7.39
CA ARG A 96 4.23 19.12 -8.25
C ARG A 96 3.93 18.83 -9.73
N VAL A 97 4.39 17.70 -10.24
CA VAL A 97 4.17 17.32 -11.65
C VAL A 97 2.70 17.04 -11.91
N MET A 98 2.05 16.31 -10.99
CA MET A 98 0.63 15.98 -11.16
C MET A 98 -0.28 17.20 -10.99
N ASN A 99 0.12 18.21 -10.26
CA ASN A 99 -0.65 19.47 -10.21
C ASN A 99 -0.79 20.10 -11.62
N LYS A 100 0.30 20.14 -12.40
CA LYS A 100 0.25 20.63 -13.77
C LYS A 100 -0.58 19.70 -14.65
N TYR A 101 -0.25 18.42 -14.68
CA TYR A 101 -0.93 17.42 -15.53
C TYR A 101 -2.45 17.39 -15.32
N LEU A 102 -2.91 17.30 -14.07
CA LEU A 102 -4.34 17.21 -13.77
C LEU A 102 -5.09 18.50 -14.14
N ARG A 103 -4.46 19.68 -13.97
CA ARG A 103 -5.03 20.96 -14.44
C ARG A 103 -5.17 21.01 -15.95
N GLU A 104 -4.17 20.56 -16.69
CA GLU A 104 -4.20 20.49 -18.15
C GLU A 104 -5.26 19.53 -18.67
N LYS A 105 -5.58 18.47 -17.90
CA LYS A 105 -6.72 17.56 -18.19
C LYS A 105 -8.07 18.14 -17.76
N GLY A 106 -8.14 19.34 -17.19
CA GLY A 106 -9.38 20.03 -16.86
C GLY A 106 -10.00 19.66 -15.52
N PHE A 107 -9.30 18.95 -14.64
CA PHE A 107 -9.79 18.70 -13.27
C PHE A 107 -9.91 20.01 -12.47
N SER A 108 -10.94 20.10 -11.63
CA SER A 108 -11.14 21.28 -10.79
C SER A 108 -9.94 21.53 -9.85
N PRO A 109 -9.65 22.81 -9.52
CA PRO A 109 -8.56 23.14 -8.62
C PRO A 109 -8.65 22.44 -7.25
N GLU A 110 -9.85 22.14 -6.78
CA GLU A 110 -10.09 21.44 -5.53
C GLU A 110 -9.69 19.97 -5.60
N LEU A 111 -10.16 19.25 -6.63
CA LEU A 111 -9.77 17.86 -6.88
C LEU A 111 -8.26 17.73 -7.08
N VAL A 112 -7.66 18.62 -7.86
CA VAL A 112 -6.21 18.64 -8.08
C VAL A 112 -5.46 18.80 -6.75
N ARG A 113 -5.85 19.76 -5.91
CA ARG A 113 -5.22 19.96 -4.60
C ARG A 113 -5.35 18.71 -3.73
N ARG A 114 -6.52 18.07 -3.71
CA ARG A 114 -6.78 16.87 -2.90
C ARG A 114 -5.93 15.69 -3.36
N ILE A 115 -5.92 15.37 -4.66
CA ILE A 115 -5.11 14.28 -5.22
C ILE A 115 -3.62 14.53 -4.97
N CYS A 116 -3.13 15.75 -5.25
CA CYS A 116 -1.72 16.11 -5.01
C CYS A 116 -1.34 16.05 -3.53
N LYS A 117 -2.24 16.39 -2.60
CA LYS A 117 -2.02 16.23 -1.16
C LYS A 117 -1.84 14.76 -0.79
N ILE A 118 -2.67 13.86 -1.30
CA ILE A 118 -2.55 12.41 -1.07
C ILE A 118 -1.21 11.92 -1.59
N ILE A 119 -0.82 12.29 -2.82
CA ILE A 119 0.48 11.95 -3.41
C ILE A 119 1.63 12.47 -2.52
N ALA A 120 1.59 13.73 -2.07
CA ALA A 120 2.63 14.32 -1.24
C ALA A 120 2.77 13.65 0.13
N CYS A 121 1.69 13.09 0.66
CA CYS A 121 1.60 12.61 2.04
C CYS A 121 1.60 11.08 2.19
N HIS A 122 1.79 10.28 1.13
CA HIS A 122 1.67 8.81 1.20
C HIS A 122 2.81 8.12 1.98
N ARG A 123 3.98 8.76 2.15
CA ARG A 123 5.15 8.15 2.81
C ARG A 123 4.90 7.89 4.29
N SER A 124 5.41 6.75 4.81
CA SER A 124 5.27 6.37 6.22
C SER A 124 5.79 7.47 7.16
N SER A 125 6.93 8.11 6.83
CA SER A 125 7.49 9.20 7.64
C SER A 125 6.54 10.40 7.78
N VAL A 126 5.71 10.69 6.79
CA VAL A 126 4.69 11.74 6.87
C VAL A 126 3.49 11.25 7.68
N VAL A 127 3.00 10.04 7.39
CA VAL A 127 1.84 9.44 8.05
C VAL A 127 2.06 9.29 9.56
N LEU A 128 3.26 8.94 10.00
CA LEU A 128 3.58 8.77 11.42
C LEU A 128 3.62 10.09 12.21
N ASN A 129 3.84 11.23 11.51
CA ASN A 129 3.98 12.54 12.11
C ASN A 129 2.81 13.49 11.81
N ARG A 130 1.75 13.02 11.15
CA ARG A 130 0.59 13.83 10.79
C ARG A 130 -0.70 13.05 10.96
N ASP A 131 -1.74 13.68 11.49
CA ASP A 131 -3.05 13.07 11.62
C ASP A 131 -3.77 13.03 10.27
N PHE A 132 -4.56 11.96 10.08
CA PHE A 132 -5.41 11.83 8.92
C PHE A 132 -6.58 12.80 9.01
N ASP A 133 -6.89 13.42 7.88
CA ASP A 133 -8.02 14.33 7.68
C ASP A 133 -8.81 13.98 6.40
N ASP A 134 -8.43 12.89 5.72
CA ASP A 134 -9.02 12.44 4.46
C ASP A 134 -9.03 10.91 4.36
N LYS A 135 -10.21 10.32 4.19
CA LYS A 135 -10.39 8.87 4.04
C LYS A 135 -9.72 8.32 2.79
N CYS A 136 -9.71 9.09 1.69
CA CYS A 136 -9.04 8.69 0.46
C CYS A 136 -7.52 8.56 0.69
N TRP A 137 -6.92 9.49 1.44
CA TRP A 137 -5.52 9.40 1.83
C TRP A 137 -5.25 8.13 2.67
N ALA A 138 -6.08 7.84 3.67
CA ALA A 138 -5.93 6.65 4.51
C ALA A 138 -6.02 5.36 3.68
N ILE A 139 -6.96 5.25 2.75
CA ILE A 139 -7.13 4.10 1.85
C ILE A 139 -5.89 3.92 0.96
N VAL A 140 -5.40 4.99 0.34
CA VAL A 140 -4.20 4.95 -0.53
C VAL A 140 -2.96 4.54 0.26
N VAL A 141 -2.79 5.03 1.49
CA VAL A 141 -1.67 4.63 2.37
C VAL A 141 -1.72 3.13 2.67
N ILE A 142 -2.88 2.59 3.06
CA ILE A 142 -3.00 1.15 3.33
C ILE A 142 -2.68 0.35 2.06
N ALA A 143 -3.23 0.75 0.93
CA ALA A 143 -3.02 0.06 -0.34
C ALA A 143 -1.53 0.02 -0.72
N ASP A 144 -0.83 1.15 -0.71
CA ASP A 144 0.60 1.21 -1.02
C ASP A 144 1.45 0.38 -0.05
N LYS A 145 1.13 0.42 1.25
CA LYS A 145 1.93 -0.27 2.26
C LYS A 145 1.66 -1.78 2.32
N CYS A 146 0.52 -2.24 1.80
CA CYS A 146 0.14 -3.66 1.79
C CYS A 146 0.51 -4.38 0.47
N VAL A 147 1.04 -3.68 -0.53
CA VAL A 147 1.53 -4.27 -1.78
C VAL A 147 3.04 -4.49 -1.69
N GLY A 148 3.47 -5.73 -1.89
CA GLY A 148 4.89 -6.09 -1.93
C GLY A 148 5.08 -7.60 -1.85
N ASP A 149 5.66 -8.17 -2.90
CA ASP A 149 5.93 -9.59 -3.09
C ASP A 149 7.22 -9.80 -3.91
N GLU A 150 7.45 -11.05 -4.34
CA GLU A 150 8.62 -11.40 -5.12
C GLU A 150 8.74 -10.68 -6.47
N ASP A 151 7.63 -10.19 -7.05
CA ASP A 151 7.65 -9.46 -8.32
C ASP A 151 8.34 -8.09 -8.19
N ARG A 152 8.46 -7.57 -6.97
CA ARG A 152 9.23 -6.35 -6.68
C ARG A 152 10.74 -6.57 -6.64
N VAL A 153 11.20 -7.83 -6.61
CA VAL A 153 12.64 -8.14 -6.59
C VAL A 153 13.19 -8.07 -8.00
N ARG A 154 14.34 -7.40 -8.17
CA ARG A 154 15.03 -7.33 -9.47
C ARG A 154 15.43 -8.74 -9.94
N PRO A 155 15.32 -9.06 -11.25
CA PRO A 155 15.54 -10.42 -11.76
C PRO A 155 16.89 -11.03 -11.33
N TRP A 156 17.97 -10.23 -11.36
CA TRP A 156 19.29 -10.71 -10.95
C TRP A 156 19.39 -11.00 -9.45
N GLN A 157 18.69 -10.25 -8.60
CA GLN A 157 18.61 -10.50 -7.16
C GLN A 157 17.72 -11.72 -6.87
N ALA A 158 16.59 -11.83 -7.56
CA ALA A 158 15.73 -13.01 -7.45
C ALA A 158 16.47 -14.31 -7.83
N THR A 159 17.30 -14.30 -8.89
CA THR A 159 18.12 -15.46 -9.27
C THR A 159 19.10 -15.84 -8.17
N LYS A 160 19.81 -14.88 -7.57
CA LYS A 160 20.71 -15.13 -6.44
C LYS A 160 19.97 -15.68 -5.22
N LEU A 161 18.81 -15.09 -4.88
CA LEU A 161 18.00 -15.55 -3.76
C LEU A 161 17.44 -16.97 -3.99
N ARG A 162 17.04 -17.32 -5.23
CA ARG A 162 16.63 -18.69 -5.57
C ARG A 162 17.77 -19.69 -5.35
N ALA A 163 18.97 -19.36 -5.77
CA ALA A 163 20.14 -20.21 -5.52
C ALA A 163 20.44 -20.38 -4.03
N LEU A 164 20.49 -19.28 -3.27
CA LEU A 164 20.70 -19.33 -1.82
C LEU A 164 19.59 -20.11 -1.09
N ARG A 165 18.33 -19.96 -1.54
CA ARG A 165 17.20 -20.72 -0.99
C ARG A 165 17.36 -22.22 -1.23
N PHE A 166 17.78 -22.62 -2.43
CA PHE A 166 18.01 -24.03 -2.78
C PHE A 166 19.04 -24.69 -1.85
N PHE A 167 20.13 -23.97 -1.54
CA PHE A 167 21.19 -24.45 -0.64
C PHE A 167 20.93 -24.18 0.85
N GLY A 168 19.79 -23.59 1.24
CA GLY A 168 19.48 -23.25 2.63
C GLY A 168 20.33 -22.10 3.20
N LEU A 169 20.90 -21.27 2.33
CA LEU A 169 21.88 -20.21 2.67
C LEU A 169 21.29 -18.79 2.66
N CYS A 170 19.96 -18.61 2.65
CA CYS A 170 19.34 -17.27 2.61
C CYS A 170 19.73 -16.36 3.79
N ARG A 171 20.16 -16.94 4.93
CA ARG A 171 20.70 -16.18 6.08
C ARG A 171 22.00 -15.42 5.74
N TRP A 172 22.73 -15.85 4.71
CA TRP A 172 23.97 -15.23 4.22
C TRP A 172 23.75 -14.21 3.11
N TRP A 173 22.49 -13.80 2.90
CA TRP A 173 22.18 -12.75 1.94
C TRP A 173 22.85 -11.43 2.33
N THR A 174 23.67 -10.89 1.43
CA THR A 174 24.43 -9.63 1.63
C THR A 174 23.84 -8.44 0.87
N GLY A 175 22.76 -8.67 0.08
CA GLY A 175 22.05 -7.62 -0.63
C GLY A 175 21.03 -6.89 0.26
N SER A 176 20.14 -6.12 -0.37
CA SER A 176 19.11 -5.37 0.34
C SER A 176 18.21 -6.28 1.20
N PRO A 177 17.98 -5.96 2.49
CA PRO A 177 16.99 -6.66 3.29
C PRO A 177 15.58 -6.64 2.67
N HIS A 178 15.22 -5.56 1.96
CA HIS A 178 13.95 -5.44 1.27
C HIS A 178 13.79 -6.48 0.15
N ASP A 179 14.86 -6.77 -0.62
CA ASP A 179 14.82 -7.81 -1.64
C ASP A 179 14.55 -9.19 -1.03
N ARG A 180 15.25 -9.51 0.07
CA ARG A 180 15.06 -10.78 0.76
C ARG A 180 13.64 -10.93 1.31
N VAL A 181 13.11 -9.90 1.94
CA VAL A 181 11.75 -9.91 2.50
C VAL A 181 10.71 -10.01 1.39
N ASN A 182 10.79 -9.18 0.34
CA ASN A 182 9.88 -9.26 -0.79
C ASN A 182 9.96 -10.63 -1.48
N PHE A 183 11.16 -11.18 -1.66
CA PHE A 183 11.34 -12.52 -2.24
C PHE A 183 10.69 -13.63 -1.40
N ALA A 184 10.63 -13.47 -0.08
CA ALA A 184 9.96 -14.41 0.81
C ALA A 184 8.43 -14.34 0.71
N ILE A 185 7.86 -13.16 0.40
CA ILE A 185 6.41 -12.98 0.30
C ILE A 185 5.94 -13.53 -1.06
N LYS A 186 5.05 -14.53 -1.01
CA LYS A 186 4.52 -15.21 -2.21
C LYS A 186 3.12 -14.75 -2.59
N GLU A 187 2.28 -14.54 -1.61
CA GLU A 187 0.86 -14.19 -1.81
C GLU A 187 0.46 -13.17 -0.74
N PRO A 188 0.56 -11.86 -1.06
CA PRO A 188 -0.03 -10.84 -0.21
C PRO A 188 -1.53 -10.71 -0.50
N GLU A 189 -2.35 -10.75 0.53
CA GLU A 189 -3.78 -10.56 0.43
C GLU A 189 -4.25 -9.56 1.49
N LEU A 190 -5.01 -8.54 1.09
CA LEU A 190 -5.70 -7.64 2.00
C LEU A 190 -7.16 -8.08 2.14
N VAL A 191 -7.58 -8.35 3.38
CA VAL A 191 -8.94 -8.79 3.72
C VAL A 191 -9.52 -7.83 4.74
N VAL A 192 -10.80 -7.50 4.59
CA VAL A 192 -11.55 -6.75 5.60
C VAL A 192 -12.49 -7.71 6.32
N ASP A 193 -12.31 -7.87 7.62
CA ASP A 193 -13.18 -8.66 8.50
C ASP A 193 -14.24 -7.73 9.11
N GLY A 194 -15.50 -8.17 9.08
CA GLY A 194 -16.64 -7.40 9.61
C GLY A 194 -17.26 -6.40 8.63
N GLN A 195 -16.92 -6.46 7.34
CA GLN A 195 -17.59 -5.65 6.30
C GLN A 195 -19.08 -5.97 6.15
N ASP A 196 -19.50 -7.19 6.50
CA ASP A 196 -20.89 -7.66 6.46
C ASP A 196 -21.77 -7.16 7.63
N ARG A 197 -21.20 -6.38 8.54
CA ARG A 197 -21.87 -5.82 9.71
C ARG A 197 -21.94 -4.28 9.64
N PRO A 198 -22.79 -3.69 8.75
CA PRO A 198 -22.84 -2.25 8.55
C PRO A 198 -23.10 -1.50 9.87
N ASN A 199 -22.32 -0.44 10.10
CA ASN A 199 -22.45 0.46 11.26
C ASN A 199 -22.39 -0.25 12.64
N SER A 200 -21.87 -1.47 12.72
CA SER A 200 -21.67 -2.17 14.00
C SER A 200 -20.69 -1.40 14.90
N PRO A 201 -20.87 -1.37 16.23
CA PRO A 201 -19.91 -0.79 17.15
C PRO A 201 -18.59 -1.59 17.23
N ASP A 202 -18.59 -2.86 16.82
CA ASP A 202 -17.37 -3.66 16.70
C ASP A 202 -16.54 -3.12 15.51
N PRO A 203 -15.32 -2.64 15.71
CA PRO A 203 -14.56 -1.95 14.66
C PRO A 203 -14.23 -2.83 13.44
N GLY A 204 -14.32 -4.15 13.54
CA GLY A 204 -13.82 -5.02 12.49
C GLY A 204 -12.30 -4.91 12.33
N ALA A 205 -11.73 -5.53 11.29
CA ALA A 205 -10.30 -5.47 11.06
C ALA A 205 -9.92 -5.46 9.57
N ILE A 206 -8.92 -4.66 9.22
CA ILE A 206 -8.16 -4.79 7.97
C ILE A 206 -6.98 -5.71 8.27
N ILE A 207 -6.92 -6.85 7.58
CA ILE A 207 -5.93 -7.91 7.82
C ILE A 207 -5.05 -8.04 6.59
N LEU A 208 -3.75 -7.79 6.75
CA LEU A 208 -2.76 -8.14 5.73
C LEU A 208 -2.30 -9.58 5.95
N LYS A 209 -2.75 -10.48 5.10
CA LYS A 209 -2.33 -11.87 5.06
C LYS A 209 -1.13 -12.03 4.13
N LEU A 210 -0.09 -12.66 4.62
CA LEU A 210 1.14 -12.91 3.89
C LEU A 210 1.46 -14.41 3.94
N ARG A 211 1.41 -15.08 2.79
CA ARG A 211 2.04 -16.39 2.66
C ARG A 211 3.53 -16.19 2.42
N ILE A 212 4.35 -16.65 3.34
CA ILE A 212 5.80 -16.44 3.30
C ILE A 212 6.56 -17.76 3.21
N ASP A 213 7.74 -17.70 2.58
CA ASP A 213 8.70 -18.80 2.53
C ASP A 213 9.64 -18.73 3.74
N ASP A 214 9.39 -19.55 4.76
CA ASP A 214 10.15 -19.59 6.01
C ASP A 214 11.62 -19.97 5.82
N LYS A 215 11.99 -20.61 4.68
CA LYS A 215 13.39 -20.88 4.32
C LYS A 215 14.15 -19.61 3.92
N VAL A 216 13.43 -18.55 3.55
CA VAL A 216 14.02 -17.27 3.13
C VAL A 216 14.06 -16.29 4.31
N CYS A 217 12.95 -16.09 5.01
CA CYS A 217 12.91 -15.26 6.22
C CYS A 217 11.75 -15.63 7.14
N GLN A 218 11.87 -15.25 8.41
CA GLN A 218 10.84 -15.44 9.43
C GLN A 218 9.91 -14.23 9.51
N PRO A 219 8.67 -14.36 10.04
CA PRO A 219 7.76 -13.25 10.27
C PRO A 219 8.40 -12.06 10.99
N SER A 220 9.27 -12.33 11.98
CA SER A 220 9.99 -11.29 12.73
C SER A 220 10.84 -10.38 11.84
N HIS A 221 11.50 -10.91 10.84
CA HIS A 221 12.29 -10.10 9.90
C HIS A 221 11.40 -9.14 9.11
N ILE A 222 10.18 -9.59 8.74
CA ILE A 222 9.24 -8.79 7.95
C ILE A 222 8.69 -7.64 8.79
N TYR A 223 8.14 -7.92 9.98
CA TYR A 223 7.53 -6.86 10.79
C TYR A 223 8.57 -5.93 11.44
N GLN A 224 9.81 -6.35 11.63
CA GLN A 224 10.89 -5.47 12.04
C GLN A 224 11.30 -4.53 10.91
N LEU A 225 11.53 -5.06 9.69
CA LEU A 225 11.92 -4.25 8.52
C LEU A 225 10.82 -3.26 8.11
N TYR A 226 9.56 -3.70 8.17
CA TYR A 226 8.40 -2.91 7.74
C TYR A 226 7.61 -2.29 8.91
N SER A 227 8.24 -2.13 10.07
CA SER A 227 7.59 -1.57 11.26
C SER A 227 6.84 -0.27 10.97
N ASP A 228 7.51 0.71 10.39
CA ASP A 228 6.92 2.02 10.06
C ASP A 228 5.76 1.91 9.06
N ARG A 229 5.88 0.98 8.07
CA ARG A 229 4.81 0.72 7.11
C ARG A 229 3.57 0.19 7.81
N PHE A 230 3.72 -0.79 8.69
CA PHE A 230 2.60 -1.40 9.40
C PHE A 230 2.01 -0.47 10.46
N HIS A 231 2.83 0.38 11.11
CA HIS A 231 2.31 1.43 11.98
C HIS A 231 1.50 2.46 11.20
N ALA A 232 1.96 2.86 10.02
CA ALA A 232 1.21 3.75 9.13
C ALA A 232 -0.15 3.14 8.73
N CYS A 233 -0.17 1.82 8.38
CA CYS A 233 -1.41 1.09 8.14
C CYS A 233 -2.32 1.07 9.37
N GLY A 234 -1.76 0.86 10.56
CA GLY A 234 -2.52 0.86 11.82
C GLY A 234 -3.21 2.19 12.10
N ARG A 235 -2.51 3.32 11.90
CA ARG A 235 -3.09 4.66 12.02
C ARG A 235 -4.17 4.92 10.97
N ALA A 236 -3.92 4.54 9.71
CA ALA A 236 -4.88 4.70 8.63
C ALA A 236 -6.14 3.84 8.86
N ALA A 237 -5.98 2.58 9.27
CA ALA A 237 -7.10 1.70 9.58
C ALA A 237 -7.93 2.25 10.76
N GLN A 238 -7.29 2.73 11.82
CA GLN A 238 -7.97 3.36 12.95
C GLN A 238 -8.79 4.58 12.52
N TYR A 239 -8.25 5.43 11.65
CA TYR A 239 -8.98 6.58 11.10
C TYR A 239 -10.21 6.17 10.27
N LEU A 240 -10.12 5.02 9.57
CA LEU A 240 -11.23 4.43 8.82
C LEU A 240 -12.24 3.65 9.70
N GLY A 241 -12.00 3.52 11.01
CA GLY A 241 -12.88 2.79 11.92
C GLY A 241 -12.59 1.28 12.02
N PHE A 242 -11.38 0.85 11.65
CA PHE A 242 -10.94 -0.55 11.71
C PHE A 242 -9.72 -0.74 12.61
N LEU A 243 -9.52 -1.97 13.07
CA LEU A 243 -8.23 -2.43 13.57
C LEU A 243 -7.33 -2.86 12.40
N PHE A 244 -6.00 -2.78 12.56
CA PHE A 244 -5.05 -3.36 11.61
C PHE A 244 -4.38 -4.59 12.21
N ARG A 245 -4.32 -5.68 11.44
CA ARG A 245 -3.72 -6.95 11.86
C ARG A 245 -2.83 -7.50 10.76
N LEU A 246 -1.84 -8.30 11.17
CA LEU A 246 -1.01 -9.08 10.26
C LEU A 246 -1.36 -10.56 10.41
N GLU A 247 -1.25 -11.33 9.33
CA GLU A 247 -1.36 -12.78 9.35
C GLU A 247 -0.22 -13.36 8.49
N PHE A 248 0.63 -14.19 9.11
CA PHE A 248 1.72 -14.87 8.42
C PHE A 248 1.46 -16.38 8.45
N ASN A 249 1.36 -17.01 7.25
CA ASN A 249 1.11 -18.45 7.11
C ASN A 249 -0.06 -18.96 7.98
N GLY A 250 -1.12 -18.15 8.13
CA GLY A 250 -2.30 -18.47 8.92
C GLY A 250 -2.22 -18.10 10.41
N GLU A 251 -1.07 -17.66 10.92
CA GLU A 251 -0.92 -17.16 12.29
C GLU A 251 -1.14 -15.66 12.34
N ARG A 252 -2.10 -15.20 13.16
CA ARG A 252 -2.45 -13.78 13.31
C ARG A 252 -1.57 -13.10 14.34
N TYR A 253 -1.22 -11.84 14.05
CA TYR A 253 -0.43 -10.97 14.90
C TYR A 253 -1.16 -9.65 15.14
N MET A 254 -1.02 -9.11 16.34
CA MET A 254 -1.47 -7.77 16.69
C MET A 254 -0.30 -6.97 17.29
N TYR A 255 -0.34 -5.66 17.15
CA TYR A 255 0.67 -4.80 17.77
C TYR A 255 0.42 -4.68 19.26
N SER A 256 1.40 -5.04 20.09
CA SER A 256 1.39 -4.85 21.53
C SER A 256 2.07 -3.53 21.89
N LYS A 257 1.32 -2.58 22.43
CA LYS A 257 1.88 -1.31 22.92
C LYS A 257 2.85 -1.52 24.08
N GLU A 258 2.59 -2.50 24.93
CA GLU A 258 3.44 -2.85 26.08
C GLU A 258 4.81 -3.37 25.62
N LYS A 259 4.81 -4.30 24.65
CA LYS A 259 6.04 -4.93 24.13
C LYS A 259 6.68 -4.15 23.00
N GLN A 260 6.04 -3.09 22.50
CA GLN A 260 6.46 -2.28 21.34
C GLN A 260 6.78 -3.16 20.11
N THR A 261 6.01 -4.24 19.91
CA THR A 261 6.22 -5.18 18.80
C THR A 261 4.94 -5.92 18.44
N TRP A 262 4.97 -6.60 17.30
CA TRP A 262 3.89 -7.50 16.87
C TRP A 262 3.99 -8.83 17.61
N VAL A 263 2.88 -9.28 18.18
CA VAL A 263 2.78 -10.53 18.96
C VAL A 263 1.69 -11.43 18.38
N PRO A 264 1.89 -12.76 18.40
CA PRO A 264 0.85 -13.68 17.97
C PRO A 264 -0.42 -13.52 18.79
N VAL A 265 -1.56 -13.50 18.12
CA VAL A 265 -2.88 -13.56 18.77
C VAL A 265 -3.13 -15.01 19.14
N ARG A 266 -2.75 -15.40 20.37
CA ARG A 266 -3.14 -16.72 20.90
C ARG A 266 -4.64 -16.77 20.98
N SER A 267 -5.27 -17.78 20.36
CA SER A 267 -6.68 -18.07 20.56
C SER A 267 -6.90 -18.24 22.06
N ILE A 268 -7.63 -17.31 22.68
CA ILE A 268 -8.15 -17.53 24.02
C ILE A 268 -9.14 -18.69 23.84
N LYS A 269 -8.75 -19.90 24.24
CA LYS A 269 -9.73 -20.97 24.40
C LYS A 269 -10.73 -20.41 25.40
N VAL A 270 -11.92 -20.07 24.95
CA VAL A 270 -13.06 -19.86 25.83
C VAL A 270 -13.28 -21.21 26.49
N VAL A 271 -12.77 -21.36 27.69
CA VAL A 271 -13.17 -22.47 28.57
C VAL A 271 -14.60 -22.14 28.93
N SER A 272 -15.55 -22.78 28.25
CA SER A 272 -16.95 -22.81 28.71
C SER A 272 -16.95 -23.44 30.10
N LEU A 273 -17.25 -22.59 31.10
CA LEU A 273 -17.60 -23.02 32.44
C LEU A 273 -18.94 -23.74 32.41
#